data_24bed85ef888da3163e4482d7dc945bc
#
_entry.id   24bed85ef888da3163e4482d7dc945bc
#
_cell.length_a   1.000
_cell.length_b   1.000
_cell.length_c   1.000
_cell.angle_alpha   90.00
_cell.angle_beta   90.00
_cell.angle_gamma   90.00
#
_symmetry.space_group_name_H-M   'P 1'
#
loop_
_entity.id
_entity.type
_entity.pdbx_description
1 polymer ?
#
loop_
_entity_poly.entity_id
_entity_poly.type
_entity_poly.pdbx_seq_one_letter_code
_entity_poly.pdbx_strand_id
1 'polypeptide(L)'
;MSVALLAAGLSGCAAVDAGSNSKAPRRTATAQLQTATGQEIGQASVREEKDGLRMTLEVHGLPAGVHGAHIHAIGKCEAPGFASAAGHWNPTASQHGAHNPAGPHRGDLPNLIVGADGRGTLGVLVPAAVFDEMLDADGATMIVHAAADDLATDPSGNSGARLACGVFVQG
;
A
#
# COMPACT_ATOMS: atom_id res chain seq x y z
N MET A 1 -31.39 -25.80 -76.74
CA MET A 1 -31.15 -26.37 -75.41
C MET A 1 -30.06 -25.57 -74.80
N SER A 2 -30.41 -24.55 -73.92
CA SER A 2 -29.44 -23.70 -73.26
C SER A 2 -29.46 -23.99 -71.77
N VAL A 3 -28.32 -24.40 -71.25
CA VAL A 3 -28.13 -24.67 -69.83
C VAL A 3 -27.59 -23.42 -69.17
N ALA A 4 -28.30 -22.85 -68.19
CA ALA A 4 -27.88 -21.76 -67.37
C ALA A 4 -27.20 -22.28 -66.13
N LEU A 5 -25.92 -21.90 -65.91
CA LEU A 5 -25.20 -22.12 -64.65
C LEU A 5 -25.53 -20.98 -63.67
N LEU A 6 -26.11 -21.35 -62.53
CA LEU A 6 -26.20 -20.45 -61.36
C LEU A 6 -24.90 -20.57 -60.57
N ALA A 7 -24.22 -19.46 -60.40
CA ALA A 7 -23.08 -19.32 -59.44
C ALA A 7 -23.65 -18.85 -58.09
N ALA A 8 -23.51 -19.67 -57.06
CA ALA A 8 -23.83 -19.32 -55.68
C ALA A 8 -22.58 -18.65 -55.03
N GLY A 9 -22.71 -17.34 -54.73
CA GLY A 9 -21.71 -16.63 -53.98
C GLY A 9 -21.84 -16.87 -52.47
N LEU A 10 -20.82 -17.49 -51.86
CA LEU A 10 -20.70 -17.56 -50.40
C LEU A 10 -20.15 -16.23 -49.88
N SER A 11 -21.00 -15.43 -49.26
CA SER A 11 -20.55 -14.27 -48.45
C SER A 11 -20.08 -14.79 -47.10
N GLY A 12 -18.73 -14.87 -46.91
CA GLY A 12 -18.13 -15.13 -45.62
C GLY A 12 -18.19 -13.86 -44.74
N CYS A 13 -19.03 -13.87 -43.70
CA CYS A 13 -18.93 -12.88 -42.63
C CYS A 13 -17.67 -13.17 -41.82
N ALA A 14 -16.63 -12.34 -41.97
CA ALA A 14 -15.51 -12.33 -41.02
C ALA A 14 -16.00 -11.72 -39.70
N ALA A 15 -16.12 -12.56 -38.68
CA ALA A 15 -16.32 -12.10 -37.30
C ALA A 15 -15.05 -11.41 -36.87
N VAL A 16 -15.08 -10.09 -36.73
CA VAL A 16 -14.06 -9.33 -36.04
C VAL A 16 -14.20 -9.63 -34.57
N ASP A 17 -13.29 -10.46 -34.06
CA ASP A 17 -13.14 -10.72 -32.62
C ASP A 17 -12.63 -9.40 -32.00
N ALA A 18 -13.55 -8.59 -31.48
CA ALA A 18 -13.23 -7.43 -30.67
C ALA A 18 -12.69 -7.95 -29.33
N GLY A 19 -11.40 -8.26 -29.29
CA GLY A 19 -10.69 -8.62 -28.08
C GLY A 19 -10.93 -7.54 -27.03
N SER A 20 -11.86 -7.77 -26.13
CA SER A 20 -12.10 -6.93 -24.97
C SER A 20 -10.86 -7.04 -24.07
N ASN A 21 -9.94 -6.09 -24.21
CA ASN A 21 -8.82 -5.91 -23.30
C ASN A 21 -9.35 -5.36 -21.98
N SER A 22 -10.21 -6.10 -21.30
CA SER A 22 -10.68 -5.80 -19.96
C SER A 22 -9.53 -6.07 -19.00
N LYS A 23 -8.71 -5.02 -18.75
CA LYS A 23 -7.74 -5.04 -17.67
C LYS A 23 -8.49 -5.38 -16.39
N ALA A 24 -8.13 -6.48 -15.73
CA ALA A 24 -8.72 -6.87 -14.45
C ALA A 24 -8.69 -5.66 -13.48
N PRO A 25 -9.74 -5.45 -12.67
CA PRO A 25 -9.76 -4.37 -11.71
C PRO A 25 -8.54 -4.51 -10.79
N ARG A 26 -7.85 -3.40 -10.55
CA ARG A 26 -6.69 -3.37 -9.64
C ARG A 26 -7.18 -3.57 -8.23
N ARG A 27 -6.54 -4.47 -7.50
CA ARG A 27 -6.87 -4.72 -6.09
C ARG A 27 -6.51 -3.51 -5.24
N THR A 28 -7.35 -3.25 -4.24
CA THR A 28 -7.16 -2.14 -3.30
C THR A 28 -7.41 -2.61 -1.88
N ALA A 29 -6.76 -1.95 -0.91
CA ALA A 29 -7.11 -2.07 0.49
C ALA A 29 -7.01 -0.70 1.17
N THR A 30 -7.75 -0.50 2.24
CA THR A 30 -7.76 0.74 3.02
C THR A 30 -7.58 0.45 4.49
N ALA A 31 -7.00 1.40 5.21
CA ALA A 31 -6.79 1.33 6.65
C ALA A 31 -7.22 2.66 7.29
N GLN A 32 -8.24 2.63 8.16
CA GLN A 32 -8.62 3.79 8.96
C GLN A 32 -7.65 3.91 10.14
N LEU A 33 -6.99 5.05 10.27
CA LEU A 33 -6.00 5.27 11.32
C LEU A 33 -6.66 5.87 12.56
N GLN A 34 -6.34 5.25 13.71
CA GLN A 34 -6.79 5.72 15.01
C GLN A 34 -5.61 5.84 15.99
N THR A 35 -5.71 6.81 16.89
CA THR A 35 -4.81 6.94 18.03
C THR A 35 -5.10 5.86 19.08
N ALA A 36 -4.26 5.75 20.10
CA ALA A 36 -4.47 4.85 21.24
C ALA A 36 -5.78 5.12 22.03
N THR A 37 -6.34 6.32 21.89
CA THR A 37 -7.63 6.69 22.51
C THR A 37 -8.84 6.43 21.60
N GLY A 38 -8.62 5.87 20.40
CA GLY A 38 -9.67 5.60 19.42
C GLY A 38 -10.08 6.82 18.58
N GLN A 39 -9.36 7.94 18.69
CA GLN A 39 -9.61 9.10 17.84
C GLN A 39 -9.17 8.78 16.40
N GLU A 40 -10.08 8.90 15.44
CA GLU A 40 -9.76 8.80 14.03
C GLU A 40 -8.93 10.01 13.58
N ILE A 41 -7.83 9.74 12.88
CA ILE A 41 -6.88 10.77 12.44
C ILE A 41 -6.53 10.67 10.95
N GLY A 42 -7.22 9.84 10.20
CA GLY A 42 -6.99 9.73 8.77
C GLY A 42 -7.06 8.32 8.21
N GLN A 43 -6.53 8.17 7.01
CA GLN A 43 -6.66 6.95 6.23
C GLN A 43 -5.38 6.66 5.46
N ALA A 44 -5.03 5.40 5.35
CA ALA A 44 -4.11 4.89 4.34
C ALA A 44 -4.86 4.08 3.29
N SER A 45 -4.34 4.10 2.08
CA SER A 45 -4.80 3.21 0.99
C SER A 45 -3.64 2.59 0.26
N VAL A 46 -3.84 1.38 -0.21
CA VAL A 46 -2.92 0.68 -1.10
C VAL A 46 -3.67 0.26 -2.36
N ARG A 47 -3.02 0.41 -3.49
CA ARG A 47 -3.52 -0.05 -4.79
C ARG A 47 -2.43 -0.84 -5.50
N GLU A 48 -2.80 -2.02 -6.00
CA GLU A 48 -1.91 -2.81 -6.83
C GLU A 48 -1.64 -2.10 -8.17
N GLU A 49 -0.36 -2.00 -8.53
CA GLU A 49 0.10 -1.49 -9.81
C GLU A 49 1.01 -2.52 -10.52
N LYS A 50 1.31 -2.28 -11.79
CA LYS A 50 2.15 -3.19 -12.58
C LYS A 50 3.53 -3.42 -11.95
N ASP A 51 4.09 -2.38 -11.34
CA ASP A 51 5.48 -2.37 -10.89
C ASP A 51 5.61 -2.37 -9.35
N GLY A 52 4.49 -2.60 -8.62
CA GLY A 52 4.48 -2.63 -7.16
C GLY A 52 3.16 -2.19 -6.54
N LEU A 53 3.23 -1.63 -5.34
CA LEU A 53 2.07 -1.12 -4.60
C LEU A 53 2.13 0.39 -4.48
N ARG A 54 1.08 1.08 -4.96
CA ARG A 54 0.89 2.52 -4.72
C ARG A 54 0.26 2.73 -3.36
N MET A 55 1.02 3.34 -2.45
CA MET A 55 0.56 3.74 -1.12
C MET A 55 0.17 5.21 -1.11
N THR A 56 -0.93 5.52 -0.41
CA THR A 56 -1.31 6.89 -0.06
C THR A 56 -1.67 6.91 1.43
N LEU A 57 -1.18 7.91 2.15
CA LEU A 57 -1.48 8.15 3.55
C LEU A 57 -1.90 9.61 3.70
N GLU A 58 -3.07 9.82 4.29
CA GLU A 58 -3.62 11.14 4.61
C GLU A 58 -3.96 11.19 6.08
N VAL A 59 -3.43 12.20 6.79
CA VAL A 59 -3.66 12.36 8.23
C VAL A 59 -4.10 13.76 8.59
N HIS A 60 -4.74 13.88 9.73
CA HIS A 60 -5.11 15.13 10.38
C HIS A 60 -5.02 14.99 11.90
N GLY A 61 -4.91 16.13 12.61
CA GLY A 61 -4.90 16.14 14.08
C GLY A 61 -3.63 15.58 14.73
N LEU A 62 -2.56 15.37 13.94
CA LEU A 62 -1.25 15.00 14.47
C LEU A 62 -0.41 16.23 14.81
N PRO A 63 0.57 16.11 15.72
CA PRO A 63 1.55 17.17 15.94
C PRO A 63 2.28 17.55 14.66
N ALA A 64 2.54 18.84 14.47
CA ALA A 64 3.36 19.30 13.36
C ALA A 64 4.80 18.77 13.49
N GLY A 65 5.37 18.31 12.38
CA GLY A 65 6.72 17.76 12.36
C GLY A 65 6.93 16.68 11.32
N VAL A 66 8.02 15.96 11.48
CA VAL A 66 8.40 14.82 10.62
C VAL A 66 8.18 13.53 11.39
N HIS A 67 7.50 12.59 10.79
CA HIS A 67 7.05 11.36 11.42
C HIS A 67 7.43 10.15 10.55
N GLY A 68 8.03 9.11 11.15
CA GLY A 68 8.18 7.83 10.50
C GLY A 68 6.81 7.24 10.16
N ALA A 69 6.70 6.64 8.99
CA ALA A 69 5.50 5.98 8.50
C ALA A 69 5.86 4.61 7.93
N HIS A 70 5.30 3.54 8.50
CA HIS A 70 5.71 2.18 8.11
C HIS A 70 4.51 1.26 7.95
N ILE A 71 4.64 0.30 7.02
CA ILE A 71 3.75 -0.85 6.97
C ILE A 71 4.31 -1.91 7.91
N HIS A 72 3.48 -2.39 8.84
CA HIS A 72 3.81 -3.46 9.78
C HIS A 72 3.19 -4.79 9.37
N ALA A 73 3.83 -5.88 9.79
CA ALA A 73 3.61 -7.23 9.28
C ALA A 73 2.35 -7.93 9.80
N ILE A 74 1.64 -7.37 10.80
CA ILE A 74 0.46 -8.02 11.40
C ILE A 74 -0.73 -7.06 11.37
N GLY A 75 -1.88 -7.57 10.93
CA GLY A 75 -3.15 -6.85 10.85
C GLY A 75 -3.83 -6.64 12.21
N LYS A 76 -3.12 -6.08 13.20
CA LYS A 76 -3.63 -5.83 14.55
C LYS A 76 -3.19 -4.49 15.10
N CYS A 77 -4.13 -3.74 15.71
CA CYS A 77 -3.92 -2.41 16.29
C CYS A 77 -4.36 -2.38 17.77
N GLU A 78 -3.75 -3.17 18.63
CA GLU A 78 -4.10 -3.19 20.07
C GLU A 78 -3.45 -2.03 20.81
N ALA A 79 -4.30 -1.14 21.36
CA ALA A 79 -3.88 -0.01 22.19
C ALA A 79 -3.31 -0.49 23.56
N PRO A 80 -2.49 0.34 24.25
CA PRO A 80 -2.11 1.69 23.88
C PRO A 80 -0.88 1.77 22.95
N GLY A 81 -0.04 0.76 22.89
CA GLY A 81 1.28 0.84 22.22
C GLY A 81 1.32 0.24 20.82
N PHE A 82 0.22 -0.38 20.36
CA PHE A 82 0.12 -1.03 19.05
C PHE A 82 1.22 -2.10 18.79
N ALA A 83 1.73 -2.71 19.87
CA ALA A 83 2.79 -3.72 19.77
C ALA A 83 2.32 -4.97 18.98
N SER A 84 1.01 -5.23 18.97
CA SER A 84 0.40 -6.33 18.20
C SER A 84 0.58 -6.23 16.68
N ALA A 85 0.90 -5.06 16.14
CA ALA A 85 1.27 -4.88 14.74
C ALA A 85 2.65 -5.49 14.39
N ALA A 86 3.42 -5.93 15.38
CA ALA A 86 4.77 -6.49 15.27
C ALA A 86 5.81 -5.51 14.67
N GLY A 87 6.80 -6.03 13.92
CA GLY A 87 7.81 -5.25 13.21
C GLY A 87 7.34 -4.79 11.83
N HIS A 88 8.23 -4.12 11.10
CA HIS A 88 7.96 -3.69 9.73
C HIS A 88 7.71 -4.89 8.81
N TRP A 89 6.86 -4.71 7.81
CA TRP A 89 6.66 -5.69 6.75
C TRP A 89 7.94 -5.88 5.95
N ASN A 90 8.53 -7.07 6.08
CA ASN A 90 9.88 -7.36 5.56
C ASN A 90 9.97 -8.76 4.93
N PRO A 91 9.30 -9.00 3.80
CA PRO A 91 9.31 -10.31 3.12
C PRO A 91 10.68 -10.68 2.55
N THR A 92 11.59 -9.72 2.44
CA THR A 92 12.93 -9.91 1.84
C THR A 92 14.04 -10.11 2.88
N ALA A 93 13.73 -10.11 4.17
CA ALA A 93 14.70 -10.20 5.27
C ALA A 93 15.85 -9.18 5.15
N SER A 94 15.53 -7.98 4.67
CA SER A 94 16.44 -6.83 4.59
C SER A 94 16.63 -6.19 5.97
N GLN A 95 17.58 -5.27 6.10
CA GLN A 95 17.66 -4.36 7.23
C GLN A 95 16.80 -3.12 7.02
N HIS A 96 16.59 -2.34 8.09
CA HIS A 96 15.83 -1.11 8.00
C HIS A 96 16.58 0.01 7.30
N GLY A 97 15.82 0.80 6.51
CA GLY A 97 16.20 2.14 6.09
C GLY A 97 16.68 2.26 4.66
N ALA A 98 16.19 3.29 3.98
CA ALA A 98 16.53 3.60 2.58
C ALA A 98 18.00 4.03 2.39
N HIS A 99 18.68 4.46 3.46
CA HIS A 99 20.09 4.82 3.46
C HIS A 99 20.99 3.69 3.94
N ASN A 100 20.43 2.55 4.37
CA ASN A 100 21.17 1.37 4.78
C ASN A 100 21.50 0.52 3.55
N PRO A 101 22.77 0.17 3.30
CA PRO A 101 23.14 -0.67 2.14
C PRO A 101 22.48 -2.05 2.11
N ALA A 102 22.06 -2.57 3.27
CA ALA A 102 21.36 -3.85 3.41
C ALA A 102 19.82 -3.69 3.51
N GLY A 103 19.32 -2.48 3.36
CA GLY A 103 17.90 -2.13 3.38
C GLY A 103 17.34 -1.76 2.01
N PRO A 104 16.12 -1.20 1.98
CA PRO A 104 15.16 -1.11 3.08
C PRO A 104 14.28 -2.35 3.24
N HIS A 105 13.48 -2.41 4.33
CA HIS A 105 12.29 -3.25 4.38
C HIS A 105 11.28 -2.84 3.30
N ARG A 106 10.39 -3.72 2.89
CA ARG A 106 9.27 -3.35 2.01
C ARG A 106 8.29 -2.37 2.68
N GLY A 107 8.20 -2.44 3.99
CA GLY A 107 7.34 -1.56 4.80
C GLY A 107 7.93 -0.19 5.14
N ASP A 108 9.18 0.08 4.79
CA ASP A 108 9.82 1.37 5.07
C ASP A 108 9.36 2.41 4.04
N LEU A 109 8.55 3.36 4.48
CA LEU A 109 8.08 4.45 3.63
C LEU A 109 8.90 5.73 3.90
N PRO A 110 8.88 6.71 2.99
CA PRO A 110 9.42 8.03 3.29
C PRO A 110 8.73 8.63 4.52
N ASN A 111 9.44 9.51 5.22
CA ASN A 111 8.86 10.26 6.32
C ASN A 111 7.61 11.03 5.90
N LEU A 112 6.59 11.00 6.74
CA LEU A 112 5.41 11.83 6.63
C LEU A 112 5.71 13.23 7.19
N ILE A 113 5.43 14.27 6.42
CA ILE A 113 5.54 15.66 6.88
C ILE A 113 4.16 16.15 7.27
N VAL A 114 3.98 16.54 8.52
CA VAL A 114 2.75 17.12 9.06
C VAL A 114 2.94 18.63 9.23
N GLY A 115 2.06 19.39 8.61
CA GLY A 115 2.07 20.85 8.66
C GLY A 115 1.59 21.42 10.00
N ALA A 116 1.71 22.74 10.18
CA ALA A 116 1.25 23.45 11.38
C ALA A 116 -0.28 23.35 11.61
N ASP A 117 -1.02 22.99 10.57
CA ASP A 117 -2.48 22.72 10.62
C ASP A 117 -2.81 21.27 11.07
N GLY A 118 -1.78 20.49 11.41
CA GLY A 118 -1.93 19.10 11.82
C GLY A 118 -2.24 18.13 10.69
N ARG A 119 -2.08 18.54 9.42
CA ARG A 119 -2.35 17.70 8.24
C ARG A 119 -1.07 17.26 7.56
N GLY A 120 -1.08 16.04 7.04
CA GLY A 120 0.00 15.49 6.24
C GLY A 120 -0.51 14.52 5.18
N THR A 121 0.21 14.46 4.07
CA THR A 121 -0.08 13.51 2.98
C THR A 121 1.22 12.92 2.48
N LEU A 122 1.22 11.61 2.28
CA LEU A 122 2.33 10.87 1.68
C LEU A 122 1.80 10.00 0.56
N GLY A 123 2.44 10.08 -0.63
CA GLY A 123 2.17 9.21 -1.77
C GLY A 123 3.44 8.58 -2.28
N VAL A 124 3.53 7.25 -2.32
CA VAL A 124 4.73 6.54 -2.75
C VAL A 124 4.40 5.26 -3.52
N LEU A 125 5.22 4.88 -4.47
CA LEU A 125 5.22 3.55 -5.06
C LEU A 125 6.24 2.71 -4.30
N VAL A 126 5.83 1.59 -3.71
CA VAL A 126 6.71 0.57 -3.15
C VAL A 126 7.03 -0.43 -4.27
N PRO A 127 8.24 -0.36 -4.86
CA PRO A 127 8.54 -1.13 -6.06
C PRO A 127 8.65 -2.63 -5.73
N ALA A 128 8.24 -3.47 -6.68
CA ALA A 128 8.27 -4.93 -6.57
C ALA A 128 7.56 -5.49 -5.31
N ALA A 129 6.74 -4.68 -4.63
CA ALA A 129 5.87 -5.14 -3.56
C ALA A 129 4.67 -5.90 -4.14
N VAL A 130 4.28 -6.98 -3.48
CA VAL A 130 3.20 -7.88 -3.93
C VAL A 130 2.01 -7.78 -2.99
N PHE A 131 0.83 -7.63 -3.54
CA PHE A 131 -0.40 -7.40 -2.78
C PHE A 131 -0.73 -8.57 -1.84
N ASP A 132 -0.59 -9.82 -2.32
CA ASP A 132 -0.85 -11.02 -1.52
C ASP A 132 0.22 -11.29 -0.45
N GLU A 133 1.45 -10.78 -0.63
CA GLU A 133 2.48 -10.85 0.41
C GLU A 133 2.24 -9.82 1.53
N MET A 134 1.67 -8.65 1.17
CA MET A 134 1.34 -7.63 2.16
C MET A 134 0.06 -7.98 2.94
N LEU A 135 -0.93 -8.55 2.25
CA LEU A 135 -2.23 -8.91 2.81
C LEU A 135 -2.40 -10.44 2.85
N ASP A 136 -1.42 -11.10 3.43
CA ASP A 136 -1.45 -12.53 3.70
C ASP A 136 -2.40 -12.88 4.87
N ALA A 137 -2.30 -14.09 5.41
CA ALA A 137 -3.17 -14.54 6.49
C ALA A 137 -3.02 -13.74 7.80
N ASP A 138 -1.84 -13.12 7.99
CA ASP A 138 -1.54 -12.30 9.16
C ASP A 138 -1.97 -10.84 8.98
N GLY A 139 -2.22 -10.43 7.73
CA GLY A 139 -2.61 -9.08 7.34
C GLY A 139 -1.49 -8.07 7.50
N ALA A 140 -1.82 -6.78 7.41
CA ALA A 140 -0.87 -5.67 7.57
C ALA A 140 -1.52 -4.45 8.23
N THR A 141 -0.68 -3.58 8.79
CA THR A 141 -1.12 -2.29 9.36
C THR A 141 -0.27 -1.14 8.83
N MET A 142 -0.87 0.05 8.79
CA MET A 142 -0.16 1.31 8.69
C MET A 142 0.09 1.84 10.10
N ILE A 143 1.34 2.18 10.41
CA ILE A 143 1.74 2.85 11.66
C ILE A 143 2.34 4.22 11.32
N VAL A 144 1.95 5.24 12.12
CA VAL A 144 2.60 6.55 12.15
C VAL A 144 3.29 6.71 13.50
N HIS A 145 4.55 7.15 13.48
CA HIS A 145 5.43 7.25 14.64
C HIS A 145 5.55 8.67 15.20
N ALA A 146 6.06 8.79 16.43
CA ALA A 146 6.19 10.06 17.14
C ALA A 146 7.35 10.92 16.66
N ALA A 147 8.41 10.30 16.14
CA ALA A 147 9.61 10.98 15.66
C ALA A 147 9.87 10.64 14.18
N ALA A 148 10.76 11.42 13.57
CA ALA A 148 11.27 11.13 12.25
C ALA A 148 12.01 9.78 12.23
N ASP A 149 11.85 9.05 11.13
CA ASP A 149 12.71 7.94 10.76
C ASP A 149 14.07 8.50 10.29
N ASP A 150 15.19 8.00 10.83
CA ASP A 150 16.53 8.37 10.39
C ASP A 150 16.95 7.67 9.08
N LEU A 151 16.11 6.77 8.57
CA LEU A 151 16.25 6.03 7.31
C LEU A 151 17.48 5.11 7.25
N ALA A 152 18.06 4.76 8.38
CA ALA A 152 19.31 4.02 8.43
C ALA A 152 19.40 2.99 9.58
N THR A 153 18.92 3.34 10.78
CA THR A 153 19.12 2.53 11.98
C THR A 153 18.14 1.37 12.05
N ASP A 154 18.66 0.14 11.94
CA ASP A 154 17.86 -1.08 12.13
C ASP A 154 17.46 -1.22 13.63
N PRO A 155 16.25 -1.68 13.96
CA PRO A 155 15.20 -2.19 13.06
C PRO A 155 14.11 -1.19 12.68
N SER A 156 14.16 0.08 13.07
CA SER A 156 13.00 0.99 12.94
C SER A 156 13.33 2.48 12.83
N GLY A 157 14.59 2.84 12.49
CA GLY A 157 14.98 4.23 12.21
C GLY A 157 14.83 5.19 13.39
N ASN A 158 14.88 4.69 14.63
CA ASN A 158 14.69 5.52 15.82
C ASN A 158 13.40 6.34 15.85
N SER A 159 12.35 5.89 15.14
CA SER A 159 11.09 6.63 14.93
C SER A 159 10.23 6.81 16.19
N GLY A 160 10.63 6.20 17.31
CA GLY A 160 9.98 6.39 18.60
C GLY A 160 8.63 5.66 18.75
N ALA A 161 7.76 6.21 19.60
CA ALA A 161 6.47 5.59 19.91
C ALA A 161 5.53 5.57 18.69
N ARG A 162 4.58 4.64 18.69
CA ARG A 162 3.53 4.54 17.66
C ARG A 162 2.36 5.43 18.05
N LEU A 163 2.10 6.49 17.27
CA LEU A 163 1.03 7.46 17.53
C LEU A 163 -0.32 6.98 17.04
N ALA A 164 -0.33 6.31 15.87
CA ALA A 164 -1.54 5.85 15.23
C ALA A 164 -1.32 4.54 14.49
N CYS A 165 -2.40 3.77 14.40
CA CYS A 165 -2.45 2.47 13.75
C CYS A 165 -3.74 2.32 12.95
N GLY A 166 -3.65 1.67 11.79
CA GLY A 166 -4.80 1.27 10.99
C GLY A 166 -4.56 -0.09 10.33
N VAL A 167 -5.52 -0.99 10.45
CA VAL A 167 -5.48 -2.31 9.81
C VAL A 167 -5.94 -2.19 8.36
N PHE A 168 -5.18 -2.73 7.42
CA PHE A 168 -5.61 -2.79 6.03
C PHE A 168 -6.70 -3.83 5.82
N VAL A 169 -7.78 -3.41 5.19
CA VAL A 169 -8.92 -4.24 4.79
C VAL A 169 -9.07 -4.14 3.28
N GLN A 170 -9.12 -5.28 2.61
CA GLN A 170 -9.32 -5.36 1.17
C GLN A 170 -10.72 -4.86 0.80
N GLY A 171 -10.81 -4.00 -0.23
CA GLY A 171 -12.05 -3.45 -0.79
C GLY A 171 -12.62 -4.28 -1.93
#